data_963030ec4bc15a255992df59e2fdaaa5
#
_entry.id   963030ec4bc15a255992df59e2fdaaa5
#
_cell.length_a   1.000
_cell.length_b   1.000
_cell.length_c   1.000
_cell.angle_alpha   90.00
_cell.angle_beta   90.00
_cell.angle_gamma   90.00
#
_symmetry.space_group_name_H-M   'P 1'
#
loop_
_entity.id
_entity.type
_entity.pdbx_description
1 polymer ?
#
loop_
_entity_poly.entity_id
_entity_poly.type
_entity_poly.pdbx_seq_one_letter_code
_entity_poly.pdbx_strand_id
1 'polypeptide(L)'
;MKPRSANSPVLLEVKNFLASCKNVKSGIIVGVSGGVDSIGLAHALACQIKKETVSKLIVAHVNHASRGAENDADQAFVRLFIEKLQEATDTLVEFKTIKLNPDELNVGASWEKNARLARYNWFSDLALECKANWVFTAHTSNDQAETVLMRILRGSGVQGLAGIKPKRSLIRGVGLGRPLLFCSKEQICAYLRDNNIVWREDPSNQQTRFLRNKIRLDLLPLLKNEYQPAIEGILSGLAGHIHAYSSLEKRLARKIGLKLEKPRVLDQVVLDRLALSKFPNWKLSLFLRSLFARELWPIDAIHHKQWKKIAHNMAADGFEVHLAGGIRIQSNRYTVVLGPT
;
A
#
# COMPACT_ATOMS: atom_id res chain seq x y z
N MET A 1 8.53 28.01 -9.41
CA MET A 1 9.77 27.50 -10.08
C MET A 1 9.38 26.32 -10.96
N LYS A 2 9.57 26.37 -12.28
CA LYS A 2 9.42 25.17 -13.11
C LYS A 2 10.58 24.24 -12.73
N PRO A 3 10.33 22.94 -12.49
CA PRO A 3 11.43 22.02 -12.18
C PRO A 3 12.44 22.04 -13.32
N ARG A 4 13.74 22.12 -12.98
CA ARG A 4 14.83 22.19 -13.97
C ARG A 4 14.89 20.99 -14.92
N SER A 5 14.30 19.85 -14.49
CA SER A 5 14.16 18.65 -15.33
C SER A 5 12.68 18.26 -15.47
N ALA A 6 11.97 18.89 -16.41
CA ALA A 6 10.56 18.57 -16.69
C ALA A 6 10.32 17.08 -17.06
N ASN A 7 11.36 16.39 -17.53
CA ASN A 7 11.33 14.97 -17.92
C ASN A 7 11.86 14.01 -16.84
N SER A 8 11.96 14.43 -15.57
CA SER A 8 12.39 13.53 -14.50
C SER A 8 11.42 12.34 -14.34
N PRO A 9 11.94 11.09 -14.23
CA PRO A 9 11.12 9.91 -13.94
C PRO A 9 10.26 10.10 -12.69
N VAL A 10 10.78 10.79 -11.67
CA VAL A 10 10.06 11.10 -10.42
C VAL A 10 8.82 11.93 -10.68
N LEU A 11 8.94 13.00 -11.48
CA LEU A 11 7.80 13.85 -11.84
C LEU A 11 6.77 13.11 -12.70
N LEU A 12 7.24 12.28 -13.63
CA LEU A 12 6.36 11.49 -14.49
C LEU A 12 5.54 10.48 -13.66
N GLU A 13 6.19 9.77 -12.75
CA GLU A 13 5.50 8.81 -11.87
C GLU A 13 4.48 9.50 -10.96
N VAL A 14 4.84 10.63 -10.34
CA VAL A 14 3.90 11.40 -9.51
C VAL A 14 2.72 11.90 -10.32
N LYS A 15 2.95 12.42 -11.56
CA LYS A 15 1.90 12.87 -12.48
C LYS A 15 0.93 11.73 -12.83
N ASN A 16 1.47 10.58 -13.25
CA ASN A 16 0.69 9.40 -13.62
C ASN A 16 -0.11 8.87 -12.43
N PHE A 17 0.51 8.89 -11.24
CA PHE A 17 -0.15 8.47 -10.02
C PHE A 17 -1.33 9.39 -9.67
N LEU A 18 -1.14 10.71 -9.71
CA LEU A 18 -2.20 11.70 -9.48
C LEU A 18 -3.35 11.53 -10.47
N ALA A 19 -3.06 11.37 -11.77
CA ALA A 19 -4.08 11.14 -12.80
C ALA A 19 -4.91 9.87 -12.56
N SER A 20 -4.33 8.88 -11.88
CA SER A 20 -5.01 7.63 -11.52
C SER A 20 -5.79 7.70 -10.19
N CYS A 21 -5.74 8.83 -9.47
CA CYS A 21 -6.47 9.06 -8.22
C CYS A 21 -7.81 9.75 -8.48
N LYS A 22 -8.87 9.27 -7.84
CA LYS A 22 -10.18 9.94 -7.87
C LYS A 22 -10.29 10.93 -6.72
N ASN A 23 -11.06 12.01 -6.91
CA ASN A 23 -11.42 12.97 -5.87
C ASN A 23 -10.23 13.62 -5.15
N VAL A 24 -9.19 14.02 -5.90
CA VAL A 24 -8.03 14.72 -5.33
C VAL A 24 -8.29 16.20 -5.02
N LYS A 25 -9.44 16.76 -5.44
CA LYS A 25 -9.74 18.19 -5.37
C LYS A 25 -9.73 18.77 -3.96
N SER A 26 -10.17 18.03 -2.96
CA SER A 26 -10.35 18.54 -1.59
C SER A 26 -9.05 18.73 -0.80
N GLY A 27 -7.92 18.27 -1.32
CA GLY A 27 -6.61 18.33 -0.67
C GLY A 27 -5.92 16.99 -0.60
N ILE A 28 -4.59 17.05 -0.47
CA ILE A 28 -3.72 15.87 -0.35
C ILE A 28 -2.86 16.05 0.89
N ILE A 29 -2.77 15.01 1.71
CA ILE A 29 -1.81 14.93 2.81
C ILE A 29 -0.58 14.16 2.31
N VAL A 30 0.61 14.67 2.59
CA VAL A 30 1.88 13.97 2.36
C VAL A 30 2.66 13.83 3.65
N GLY A 31 3.02 12.59 4.00
CA GLY A 31 3.89 12.32 5.16
C GLY A 31 5.34 12.66 4.84
N VAL A 32 5.94 13.58 5.61
CA VAL A 32 7.32 14.06 5.40
C VAL A 32 8.13 13.88 6.68
N SER A 33 9.22 13.11 6.59
CA SER A 33 10.16 12.88 7.70
C SER A 33 11.39 13.78 7.65
N GLY A 34 11.66 14.45 6.54
CA GLY A 34 12.90 15.18 6.28
C GLY A 34 13.93 14.41 5.44
N GLY A 35 13.77 13.09 5.33
CA GLY A 35 14.64 12.25 4.52
C GLY A 35 14.36 12.37 3.01
N VAL A 36 15.34 11.91 2.20
CA VAL A 36 15.39 12.05 0.74
C VAL A 36 14.07 11.68 0.05
N ASP A 37 13.49 10.52 0.36
CA ASP A 37 12.29 10.03 -0.31
C ASP A 37 11.08 10.91 -0.02
N SER A 38 10.92 11.34 1.23
CA SER A 38 9.79 12.16 1.67
C SER A 38 9.87 13.60 1.16
N ILE A 39 11.06 14.19 1.14
CA ILE A 39 11.33 15.52 0.56
C ILE A 39 11.10 15.45 -0.96
N GLY A 40 11.61 14.41 -1.63
CA GLY A 40 11.41 14.18 -3.05
C GLY A 40 9.94 14.08 -3.45
N LEU A 41 9.15 13.33 -2.65
CA LEU A 41 7.72 13.23 -2.88
C LEU A 41 7.00 14.57 -2.69
N ALA A 42 7.27 15.29 -1.60
CA ALA A 42 6.61 16.56 -1.30
C ALA A 42 6.90 17.61 -2.38
N HIS A 43 8.17 17.73 -2.80
CA HIS A 43 8.57 18.64 -3.89
C HIS A 43 7.92 18.25 -5.22
N ALA A 44 7.95 16.98 -5.59
CA ALA A 44 7.36 16.51 -6.85
C ALA A 44 5.83 16.72 -6.88
N LEU A 45 5.15 16.52 -5.75
CA LEU A 45 3.72 16.82 -5.62
C LEU A 45 3.44 18.30 -5.80
N ALA A 46 4.16 19.18 -5.13
CA ALA A 46 3.97 20.62 -5.23
C ALA A 46 4.19 21.13 -6.68
N CYS A 47 5.16 20.54 -7.41
CA CYS A 47 5.38 20.85 -8.81
C CYS A 47 4.28 20.34 -9.77
N GLN A 48 3.57 19.27 -9.42
CA GLN A 48 2.55 18.63 -10.27
C GLN A 48 1.13 19.06 -9.93
N ILE A 49 0.90 19.55 -8.74
CA ILE A 49 -0.40 20.05 -8.30
C ILE A 49 -0.64 21.42 -8.91
N LYS A 50 -1.79 21.57 -9.59
CA LYS A 50 -2.30 22.88 -10.01
C LYS A 50 -3.42 23.31 -9.08
N LYS A 51 -3.49 24.59 -8.77
CA LYS A 51 -4.48 25.17 -7.86
C LYS A 51 -5.92 24.84 -8.25
N GLU A 52 -6.18 24.68 -9.55
CA GLU A 52 -7.49 24.31 -10.09
C GLU A 52 -7.83 22.82 -9.88
N THR A 53 -6.83 21.96 -9.66
CA THR A 53 -7.01 20.51 -9.55
C THR A 53 -6.97 19.99 -8.12
N VAL A 54 -6.23 20.67 -7.23
CA VAL A 54 -6.10 20.31 -5.80
C VAL A 54 -6.10 21.59 -4.99
N SER A 55 -6.98 21.69 -4.00
CA SER A 55 -7.14 22.92 -3.22
C SER A 55 -5.91 23.26 -2.39
N LYS A 56 -5.26 22.23 -1.80
CA LYS A 56 -4.08 22.39 -0.95
C LYS A 56 -3.26 21.11 -0.81
N LEU A 57 -1.97 21.27 -0.55
CA LEU A 57 -1.04 20.23 -0.13
C LEU A 57 -0.77 20.37 1.38
N ILE A 58 -1.10 19.34 2.15
CA ILE A 58 -0.88 19.34 3.59
C ILE A 58 0.34 18.47 3.86
N VAL A 59 1.43 19.09 4.31
CA VAL A 59 2.64 18.39 4.74
C VAL A 59 2.48 17.98 6.20
N ALA A 60 2.43 16.67 6.43
CA ALA A 60 2.24 16.05 7.72
C ALA A 60 3.57 15.48 8.25
N HIS A 61 4.11 16.06 9.32
CA HIS A 61 5.34 15.61 9.97
C HIS A 61 5.04 14.97 11.32
N VAL A 62 5.59 13.78 11.55
CA VAL A 62 5.49 13.09 12.85
C VAL A 62 6.80 13.17 13.57
N ASN A 63 6.83 13.90 14.68
CA ASN A 63 7.93 13.91 15.62
C ASN A 63 7.79 12.73 16.58
N HIS A 64 8.64 11.73 16.40
CA HIS A 64 8.58 10.50 17.20
C HIS A 64 9.09 10.64 18.63
N ALA A 65 9.69 11.79 18.99
CA ALA A 65 10.28 12.11 20.29
C ALA A 65 11.31 11.07 20.80
N SER A 66 11.82 10.21 19.93
CA SER A 66 12.72 9.10 20.29
C SER A 66 14.18 9.52 20.43
N ARG A 67 14.56 10.69 19.89
CA ARG A 67 15.94 11.20 19.81
C ARG A 67 16.09 12.63 20.34
N GLY A 68 15.16 13.09 21.20
CA GLY A 68 15.24 14.42 21.82
C GLY A 68 15.41 15.56 20.81
N ALA A 69 16.48 16.35 20.97
CA ALA A 69 16.78 17.55 20.16
C ALA A 69 16.92 17.27 18.65
N GLU A 70 17.34 16.06 18.23
CA GLU A 70 17.43 15.72 16.82
C GLU A 70 16.07 15.71 16.13
N ASN A 71 15.03 15.23 16.83
CA ASN A 71 13.67 15.22 16.28
C ASN A 71 13.11 16.64 16.12
N ASP A 72 13.45 17.55 17.04
CA ASP A 72 13.04 18.95 16.95
C ASP A 72 13.78 19.66 15.79
N ALA A 73 15.05 19.30 15.57
CA ALA A 73 15.83 19.78 14.42
C ALA A 73 15.27 19.24 13.07
N ASP A 74 14.79 17.98 13.03
CA ASP A 74 14.10 17.42 11.85
C ASP A 74 12.81 18.20 11.56
N GLN A 75 12.02 18.51 12.57
CA GLN A 75 10.80 19.30 12.45
C GLN A 75 11.11 20.73 11.94
N ALA A 76 12.13 21.38 12.49
CA ALA A 76 12.56 22.71 12.04
C ALA A 76 13.01 22.69 10.58
N PHE A 77 13.79 21.68 10.19
CA PHE A 77 14.21 21.49 8.80
C PHE A 77 13.03 21.34 7.85
N VAL A 78 12.05 20.50 8.19
CA VAL A 78 10.84 20.32 7.37
C VAL A 78 10.04 21.61 7.26
N ARG A 79 9.95 22.43 8.32
CA ARG A 79 9.30 23.74 8.29
C ARG A 79 9.99 24.68 7.30
N LEU A 80 11.31 24.82 7.37
CA LEU A 80 12.10 25.65 6.44
C LEU A 80 11.96 25.17 4.98
N PHE A 81 11.93 23.86 4.77
CA PHE A 81 11.68 23.29 3.43
C PHE A 81 10.33 23.71 2.89
N ILE A 82 9.27 23.71 3.71
CA ILE A 82 7.93 24.10 3.30
C ILE A 82 7.84 25.58 2.96
N GLU A 83 8.47 26.45 3.74
CA GLU A 83 8.54 27.89 3.48
C GLU A 83 9.16 28.15 2.09
N LYS A 84 10.30 27.54 1.80
CA LYS A 84 10.92 27.59 0.46
C LYS A 84 10.03 27.01 -0.65
N LEU A 85 9.31 25.95 -0.35
CA LEU A 85 8.40 25.30 -1.31
C LEU A 85 7.21 26.21 -1.64
N GLN A 86 6.65 26.91 -0.66
CA GLN A 86 5.59 27.89 -0.85
C GLN A 86 6.02 29.07 -1.72
N GLU A 87 7.24 29.60 -1.48
CA GLU A 87 7.81 30.68 -2.31
C GLU A 87 8.05 30.25 -3.75
N ALA A 88 8.36 28.97 -3.95
CA ALA A 88 8.75 28.42 -5.25
C ALA A 88 7.58 27.91 -6.10
N THR A 89 6.38 27.75 -5.52
CA THR A 89 5.22 27.16 -6.19
C THR A 89 3.93 27.94 -5.93
N ASP A 90 2.97 27.90 -6.85
CA ASP A 90 1.65 28.50 -6.67
C ASP A 90 0.71 27.64 -5.82
N THR A 91 1.22 26.54 -5.27
CA THR A 91 0.43 25.58 -4.49
C THR A 91 0.31 26.06 -3.05
N LEU A 92 -0.91 26.10 -2.51
CA LEU A 92 -1.10 26.34 -1.08
C LEU A 92 -0.58 25.13 -0.29
N VAL A 93 0.47 25.33 0.50
CA VAL A 93 1.07 24.29 1.34
C VAL A 93 0.81 24.60 2.81
N GLU A 94 0.16 23.67 3.51
CA GLU A 94 -0.08 23.76 4.95
C GLU A 94 0.88 22.81 5.69
N PHE A 95 1.43 23.25 6.83
CA PHE A 95 2.24 22.40 7.70
C PHE A 95 1.43 21.93 8.91
N LYS A 96 1.39 20.62 9.11
CA LYS A 96 0.79 19.98 10.30
C LYS A 96 1.82 19.06 10.95
N THR A 97 1.90 19.07 12.26
CA THR A 97 2.82 18.21 13.00
C THR A 97 2.17 17.64 14.24
N ILE A 98 2.59 16.45 14.64
CA ILE A 98 2.27 15.83 15.92
C ILE A 98 3.56 15.37 16.59
N LYS A 99 3.66 15.51 17.90
CA LYS A 99 4.69 14.91 18.72
C LYS A 99 4.10 13.70 19.42
N LEU A 100 4.64 12.50 19.12
CA LEU A 100 4.17 11.26 19.75
C LEU A 100 4.75 11.16 21.17
N ASN A 101 3.98 10.57 22.06
CA ASN A 101 4.44 10.27 23.42
C ASN A 101 5.23 8.95 23.41
N PRO A 102 6.56 8.96 23.76
CA PRO A 102 7.35 7.73 23.78
C PRO A 102 6.81 6.66 24.74
N ASP A 103 6.20 7.05 25.85
CA ASP A 103 5.68 6.13 26.86
C ASP A 103 4.50 5.31 26.32
N GLU A 104 3.64 5.91 25.50
CA GLU A 104 2.55 5.23 24.81
C GLU A 104 3.03 4.26 23.73
N LEU A 105 4.22 4.51 23.18
CA LEU A 105 4.82 3.67 22.13
C LEU A 105 5.55 2.44 22.70
N ASN A 106 5.98 2.47 23.95
CA ASN A 106 6.74 1.39 24.60
C ASN A 106 5.87 0.26 25.16
N VAL A 107 4.56 0.28 24.92
CA VAL A 107 3.62 -0.73 25.37
C VAL A 107 3.63 -1.94 24.42
N GLY A 108 4.06 -3.12 24.92
CA GLY A 108 4.03 -4.37 24.18
C GLY A 108 5.24 -4.64 23.28
N ALA A 109 5.07 -5.50 22.27
CA ALA A 109 6.17 -6.22 21.63
C ALA A 109 7.04 -5.43 20.61
N SER A 110 6.67 -4.23 20.17
CA SER A 110 7.46 -3.52 19.15
C SER A 110 7.12 -2.04 19.07
N TRP A 111 8.05 -1.20 19.47
CA TRP A 111 7.99 0.27 19.33
C TRP A 111 7.69 0.71 17.90
N GLU A 112 8.39 0.14 16.90
CA GLU A 112 8.18 0.49 15.47
C GLU A 112 6.75 0.23 15.00
N LYS A 113 6.15 -0.89 15.44
CA LYS A 113 4.77 -1.23 15.10
C LYS A 113 3.80 -0.22 15.71
N ASN A 114 4.01 0.16 16.97
CA ASN A 114 3.18 1.12 17.68
C ASN A 114 3.33 2.53 17.08
N ALA A 115 4.55 2.98 16.82
CA ALA A 115 4.83 4.25 16.17
C ALA A 115 4.21 4.33 14.75
N ARG A 116 4.28 3.21 14.01
CA ARG A 116 3.62 3.10 12.72
C ARG A 116 2.09 3.20 12.84
N LEU A 117 1.49 2.53 13.81
CA LEU A 117 0.05 2.57 14.06
C LEU A 117 -0.39 3.99 14.45
N ALA A 118 0.28 4.61 15.41
CA ALA A 118 0.01 5.99 15.85
C ALA A 118 0.09 6.97 14.68
N ARG A 119 1.12 6.85 13.83
CA ARG A 119 1.25 7.68 12.61
C ARG A 119 0.07 7.53 11.66
N TYR A 120 -0.39 6.29 11.39
CA TYR A 120 -1.52 6.09 10.48
C TYR A 120 -2.86 6.50 11.08
N ASN A 121 -3.04 6.37 12.39
CA ASN A 121 -4.21 6.89 13.10
C ASN A 121 -4.26 8.42 12.95
N TRP A 122 -3.16 9.10 13.27
CA TRP A 122 -3.08 10.55 13.10
C TRP A 122 -3.31 11.01 11.66
N PHE A 123 -2.78 10.29 10.66
CA PHE A 123 -3.06 10.61 9.25
C PHE A 123 -4.54 10.44 8.91
N SER A 124 -5.22 9.49 9.55
CA SER A 124 -6.67 9.29 9.36
C SER A 124 -7.46 10.45 9.95
N ASP A 125 -7.14 10.87 11.18
CA ASP A 125 -7.79 11.98 11.87
C ASP A 125 -7.56 13.30 11.12
N LEU A 126 -6.31 13.56 10.72
CA LEU A 126 -5.95 14.73 9.93
C LEU A 126 -6.67 14.75 8.58
N ALA A 127 -6.88 13.59 7.95
CA ALA A 127 -7.60 13.51 6.68
C ALA A 127 -9.09 13.88 6.85
N LEU A 128 -9.69 13.49 7.95
CA LEU A 128 -11.08 13.87 8.30
C LEU A 128 -11.17 15.37 8.62
N GLU A 129 -10.28 15.89 9.48
CA GLU A 129 -10.20 17.31 9.84
C GLU A 129 -10.07 18.20 8.60
N CYS A 130 -9.12 17.89 7.74
CA CYS A 130 -8.80 18.67 6.55
C CYS A 130 -9.68 18.36 5.34
N LYS A 131 -10.62 17.41 5.44
CA LYS A 131 -11.46 16.89 4.34
C LYS A 131 -10.62 16.37 3.16
N ALA A 132 -9.43 15.82 3.43
CA ALA A 132 -8.54 15.29 2.40
C ALA A 132 -8.95 13.85 2.02
N ASN A 133 -8.98 13.54 0.73
CA ASN A 133 -9.35 12.21 0.25
C ASN A 133 -8.14 11.28 0.05
N TRP A 134 -6.92 11.82 0.14
CA TRP A 134 -5.69 11.06 -0.06
C TRP A 134 -4.62 11.42 0.95
N VAL A 135 -3.96 10.38 1.44
CA VAL A 135 -2.70 10.45 2.19
C VAL A 135 -1.63 9.79 1.34
N PHE A 136 -0.49 10.46 1.11
CA PHE A 136 0.62 9.91 0.35
C PHE A 136 1.83 9.68 1.24
N THR A 137 2.54 8.57 0.97
CA THR A 137 3.78 8.19 1.66
C THR A 137 4.85 7.83 0.65
N ALA A 138 6.10 8.13 0.97
CA ALA A 138 7.24 8.07 0.06
C ALA A 138 7.93 6.69 0.04
N HIS A 139 7.15 5.60 -0.10
CA HIS A 139 7.75 4.29 -0.34
C HIS A 139 8.30 4.21 -1.76
N THR A 140 9.47 3.61 -1.91
CA THR A 140 10.27 3.54 -3.15
C THR A 140 10.34 2.12 -3.71
N SER A 141 10.98 1.94 -4.87
CA SER A 141 11.27 0.63 -5.44
C SER A 141 12.24 -0.19 -4.57
N ASN A 142 13.12 0.48 -3.83
CA ASN A 142 14.02 -0.18 -2.87
C ASN A 142 13.20 -0.79 -1.70
N ASP A 143 12.23 -0.05 -1.12
CA ASP A 143 11.29 -0.60 -0.12
C ASP A 143 10.48 -1.77 -0.65
N GLN A 144 10.13 -1.72 -1.94
CA GLN A 144 9.42 -2.80 -2.61
C GLN A 144 10.30 -4.04 -2.69
N ALA A 145 11.54 -3.91 -3.14
CA ALA A 145 12.51 -5.00 -3.23
C ALA A 145 12.77 -5.65 -1.86
N GLU A 146 13.01 -4.85 -0.81
CA GLU A 146 13.12 -5.33 0.57
C GLU A 146 11.90 -6.16 1.00
N THR A 147 10.71 -5.63 0.72
CA THR A 147 9.46 -6.28 1.11
C THR A 147 9.23 -7.58 0.37
N VAL A 148 9.52 -7.63 -0.92
CA VAL A 148 9.40 -8.85 -1.74
C VAL A 148 10.37 -9.91 -1.24
N LEU A 149 11.64 -9.55 -1.06
CA LEU A 149 12.66 -10.48 -0.58
C LEU A 149 12.33 -11.02 0.83
N MET A 150 11.90 -10.14 1.74
CA MET A 150 11.44 -10.56 3.06
C MET A 150 10.27 -11.55 3.00
N ARG A 151 9.36 -11.38 2.04
CA ARG A 151 8.21 -12.28 1.85
C ARG A 151 8.60 -13.61 1.20
N ILE A 152 9.58 -13.61 0.27
CA ILE A 152 10.19 -14.84 -0.28
C ILE A 152 10.79 -15.66 0.85
N LEU A 153 11.61 -15.03 1.71
CA LEU A 153 12.26 -15.72 2.84
C LEU A 153 11.26 -16.28 3.87
N ARG A 154 10.07 -15.70 3.97
CA ARG A 154 8.99 -16.20 4.83
C ARG A 154 8.09 -17.24 4.16
N GLY A 155 8.33 -17.62 2.93
CA GLY A 155 7.51 -18.59 2.21
C GLY A 155 6.14 -18.07 1.79
N SER A 156 6.00 -16.76 1.55
CA SER A 156 4.72 -16.17 1.15
C SER A 156 4.28 -16.67 -0.23
N GLY A 157 2.99 -16.98 -0.39
CA GLY A 157 2.41 -17.31 -1.68
C GLY A 157 2.39 -16.12 -2.66
N VAL A 158 1.98 -16.38 -3.91
CA VAL A 158 2.02 -15.40 -5.02
C VAL A 158 1.38 -14.05 -4.65
N GLN A 159 0.24 -14.04 -3.98
CA GLN A 159 -0.41 -12.78 -3.56
C GLN A 159 0.45 -12.00 -2.53
N GLY A 160 1.18 -12.71 -1.68
CA GLY A 160 2.13 -12.09 -0.77
C GLY A 160 3.26 -11.38 -1.51
N LEU A 161 3.78 -11.97 -2.59
CA LEU A 161 4.86 -11.41 -3.41
C LEU A 161 4.47 -10.13 -4.15
N ALA A 162 3.18 -9.77 -4.20
CA ALA A 162 2.74 -8.46 -4.68
C ALA A 162 3.36 -7.28 -3.88
N GLY A 163 4.04 -7.53 -2.77
CA GLY A 163 4.75 -6.51 -2.02
C GLY A 163 3.85 -5.40 -1.48
N ILE A 164 4.37 -4.19 -1.48
CA ILE A 164 3.66 -2.99 -1.06
C ILE A 164 2.65 -2.59 -2.14
N LYS A 165 1.39 -2.37 -1.74
CA LYS A 165 0.35 -1.94 -2.69
C LYS A 165 0.54 -0.46 -3.06
N PRO A 166 0.49 -0.09 -4.35
CA PRO A 166 0.54 1.33 -4.75
C PRO A 166 -0.57 2.16 -4.10
N LYS A 167 -1.77 1.58 -4.00
CA LYS A 167 -2.95 2.20 -3.40
C LYS A 167 -3.68 1.22 -2.49
N ARG A 168 -4.21 1.72 -1.36
CA ARG A 168 -5.17 0.99 -0.50
C ARG A 168 -6.12 1.98 0.17
N SER A 169 -7.22 1.52 0.72
CA SER A 169 -8.00 2.32 1.65
C SER A 169 -7.20 2.55 2.94
N LEU A 170 -7.24 3.76 3.47
CA LEU A 170 -6.77 4.09 4.81
C LEU A 170 -7.93 3.94 5.79
N ILE A 171 -8.97 4.73 5.58
CA ILE A 171 -10.29 4.63 6.20
C ILE A 171 -11.37 4.79 5.11
N ARG A 172 -12.66 4.69 5.47
CA ARG A 172 -13.76 4.90 4.52
C ARG A 172 -13.68 6.31 3.93
N GLY A 173 -13.61 6.41 2.62
CA GLY A 173 -13.52 7.68 1.88
C GLY A 173 -12.11 8.24 1.72
N VAL A 174 -11.10 7.71 2.41
CA VAL A 174 -9.71 8.17 2.32
C VAL A 174 -8.78 7.08 1.78
N GLY A 175 -8.06 7.39 0.71
CA GLY A 175 -7.05 6.53 0.12
C GLY A 175 -5.65 6.76 0.72
N LEU A 176 -4.85 5.70 0.80
CA LEU A 176 -3.41 5.77 1.04
C LEU A 176 -2.68 5.41 -0.24
N GLY A 177 -1.86 6.32 -0.74
CA GLY A 177 -1.10 6.18 -1.98
C GLY A 177 0.41 6.22 -1.80
N ARG A 178 1.13 5.65 -2.77
CA ARG A 178 2.60 5.60 -2.81
C ARG A 178 3.10 5.97 -4.21
N PRO A 179 3.16 7.27 -4.51
CA PRO A 179 3.50 7.73 -5.86
C PRO A 179 4.91 7.35 -6.32
N LEU A 180 5.87 7.19 -5.40
CA LEU A 180 7.28 6.87 -5.70
C LEU A 180 7.60 5.37 -5.68
N LEU A 181 6.59 4.49 -5.60
CA LEU A 181 6.80 3.05 -5.41
C LEU A 181 7.59 2.38 -6.57
N PHE A 182 7.63 3.02 -7.72
CA PHE A 182 8.39 2.57 -8.89
C PHE A 182 9.62 3.44 -9.20
N CYS A 183 9.93 4.42 -8.33
CA CYS A 183 11.16 5.20 -8.41
C CYS A 183 12.22 4.60 -7.50
N SER A 184 13.48 4.54 -7.96
CA SER A 184 14.59 4.16 -7.12
C SER A 184 15.08 5.34 -6.27
N LYS A 185 15.76 5.04 -5.16
CA LYS A 185 16.36 6.06 -4.30
C LYS A 185 17.38 6.90 -5.07
N GLU A 186 18.14 6.29 -5.98
CA GLU A 186 19.11 6.98 -6.85
C GLU A 186 18.41 8.00 -7.76
N GLN A 187 17.26 7.65 -8.34
CA GLN A 187 16.45 8.57 -9.17
C GLN A 187 15.94 9.75 -8.35
N ILE A 188 15.52 9.52 -7.11
CA ILE A 188 15.04 10.58 -6.21
C ILE A 188 16.19 11.49 -5.80
N CYS A 189 17.36 10.92 -5.45
CA CYS A 189 18.57 11.71 -5.15
C CYS A 189 18.99 12.57 -6.35
N ALA A 190 19.01 12.03 -7.56
CA ALA A 190 19.35 12.78 -8.77
C ALA A 190 18.34 13.92 -8.99
N TYR A 191 17.05 13.63 -8.89
CA TYR A 191 15.99 14.63 -9.00
C TYR A 191 16.14 15.79 -8.01
N LEU A 192 16.44 15.51 -6.75
CA LEU A 192 16.62 16.56 -5.74
C LEU A 192 17.88 17.37 -5.97
N ARG A 193 19.01 16.75 -6.38
CA ARG A 193 20.25 17.45 -6.74
C ARG A 193 20.05 18.39 -7.93
N ASP A 194 19.39 17.93 -8.98
CA ASP A 194 19.07 18.72 -10.18
C ASP A 194 18.25 19.98 -9.85
N ASN A 195 17.44 19.90 -8.79
CA ASN A 195 16.63 21.02 -8.32
C ASN A 195 17.25 21.82 -7.17
N ASN A 196 18.51 21.53 -6.77
CA ASN A 196 19.23 22.14 -5.64
C ASN A 196 18.47 22.03 -4.30
N ILE A 197 17.82 20.89 -4.06
CA ILE A 197 17.07 20.65 -2.84
C ILE A 197 17.89 19.77 -1.90
N VAL A 198 18.03 20.23 -0.67
CA VAL A 198 18.72 19.52 0.40
C VAL A 198 17.73 18.63 1.17
N TRP A 199 18.24 17.56 1.76
CA TRP A 199 17.52 16.64 2.65
C TRP A 199 18.39 16.26 3.83
N ARG A 200 17.81 15.62 4.84
CA ARG A 200 18.53 15.06 5.98
C ARG A 200 18.73 13.57 5.85
N GLU A 201 19.85 13.08 6.31
CA GLU A 201 20.07 11.63 6.44
C GLU A 201 19.72 11.21 7.87
N ASP A 202 18.98 10.09 8.00
CA ASP A 202 18.60 9.53 9.29
C ASP A 202 19.65 8.51 9.75
N PRO A 203 20.42 8.80 10.82
CA PRO A 203 21.44 7.88 11.33
C PRO A 203 20.89 6.55 11.84
N SER A 204 19.60 6.49 12.21
CA SER A 204 18.97 5.26 12.75
C SER A 204 18.81 4.13 11.72
N ASN A 205 19.01 4.41 10.42
CA ASN A 205 18.97 3.42 9.35
C ASN A 205 20.06 2.33 9.43
N GLN A 206 21.04 2.46 10.34
CA GLN A 206 22.22 1.58 10.44
C GLN A 206 22.05 0.39 11.41
N GLN A 207 20.94 0.27 12.13
CA GLN A 207 20.77 -0.81 13.12
C GLN A 207 20.31 -2.12 12.45
N THR A 208 21.16 -3.17 12.52
CA THR A 208 20.92 -4.49 11.90
C THR A 208 20.01 -5.44 12.71
N ARG A 209 19.46 -5.00 13.85
CA ARG A 209 18.66 -5.83 14.77
C ARG A 209 17.38 -6.42 14.11
N PHE A 210 16.85 -5.80 13.09
CA PHE A 210 15.61 -6.21 12.44
C PHE A 210 15.87 -6.87 11.09
N LEU A 211 15.09 -7.90 10.76
CA LEU A 211 15.20 -8.64 9.49
C LEU A 211 15.20 -7.71 8.27
N ARG A 212 14.39 -6.65 8.29
CA ARG A 212 14.32 -5.67 7.19
C ARG A 212 15.65 -4.95 7.01
N ASN A 213 16.25 -4.50 8.10
CA ASN A 213 17.54 -3.80 8.06
C ASN A 213 18.67 -4.76 7.63
N LYS A 214 18.63 -6.02 8.08
CA LYS A 214 19.57 -7.04 7.63
C LYS A 214 19.45 -7.31 6.11
N ILE A 215 18.24 -7.34 5.58
CA ILE A 215 18.03 -7.45 4.13
C ILE A 215 18.59 -6.23 3.40
N ARG A 216 18.35 -5.02 3.91
CA ARG A 216 18.82 -3.76 3.31
C ARG A 216 20.33 -3.59 3.34
N LEU A 217 20.96 -3.93 4.47
CA LEU A 217 22.38 -3.63 4.72
C LEU A 217 23.32 -4.77 4.30
N ASP A 218 22.85 -6.03 4.33
CA ASP A 218 23.69 -7.19 4.07
C ASP A 218 23.25 -7.91 2.78
N LEU A 219 22.01 -8.39 2.72
CA LEU A 219 21.60 -9.32 1.67
C LEU A 219 21.41 -8.64 0.31
N LEU A 220 20.73 -7.50 0.25
CA LEU A 220 20.53 -6.77 -1.02
C LEU A 220 21.86 -6.27 -1.61
N PRO A 221 22.78 -5.68 -0.84
CA PRO A 221 24.12 -5.35 -1.34
C PRO A 221 24.90 -6.56 -1.83
N LEU A 222 24.87 -7.68 -1.10
CA LEU A 222 25.51 -8.93 -1.53
C LEU A 222 24.94 -9.40 -2.88
N LEU A 223 23.62 -9.48 -3.00
CA LEU A 223 22.97 -9.88 -4.25
C LEU A 223 23.28 -8.92 -5.40
N LYS A 224 23.36 -7.62 -5.12
CA LYS A 224 23.68 -6.60 -6.12
C LYS A 224 25.10 -6.67 -6.62
N ASN A 225 26.04 -6.88 -5.73
CA ASN A 225 27.46 -6.85 -6.06
C ASN A 225 27.96 -8.18 -6.64
N GLU A 226 27.50 -9.31 -6.09
CA GLU A 226 28.04 -10.64 -6.42
C GLU A 226 27.22 -11.41 -7.46
N TYR A 227 25.91 -11.09 -7.59
CA TYR A 227 25.00 -11.91 -8.41
C TYR A 227 24.31 -11.13 -9.52
N GLN A 228 23.62 -10.05 -9.18
CA GLN A 228 22.77 -9.33 -10.13
C GLN A 228 22.68 -7.83 -9.79
N PRO A 229 23.39 -6.96 -10.50
CA PRO A 229 23.36 -5.50 -10.25
C PRO A 229 21.99 -4.87 -10.29
N ALA A 230 21.05 -5.42 -11.09
CA ALA A 230 19.70 -4.93 -11.24
C ALA A 230 18.68 -5.58 -10.27
N ILE A 231 19.11 -6.32 -9.24
CA ILE A 231 18.22 -7.15 -8.40
C ILE A 231 17.05 -6.37 -7.79
N GLU A 232 17.27 -5.14 -7.33
CA GLU A 232 16.22 -4.30 -6.75
C GLU A 232 15.14 -3.99 -7.78
N GLY A 233 15.51 -3.64 -8.99
CA GLY A 233 14.60 -3.41 -10.10
C GLY A 233 13.82 -4.66 -10.49
N ILE A 234 14.48 -5.81 -10.53
CA ILE A 234 13.87 -7.11 -10.84
C ILE A 234 12.81 -7.47 -9.79
N LEU A 235 13.14 -7.35 -8.49
CA LEU A 235 12.20 -7.65 -7.41
C LEU A 235 11.00 -6.68 -7.39
N SER A 236 11.26 -5.39 -7.61
CA SER A 236 10.19 -4.39 -7.72
C SER A 236 9.31 -4.62 -8.95
N GLY A 237 9.89 -4.96 -10.11
CA GLY A 237 9.18 -5.33 -11.32
C GLY A 237 8.30 -6.57 -11.13
N LEU A 238 8.83 -7.61 -10.47
CA LEU A 238 8.07 -8.81 -10.12
C LEU A 238 6.81 -8.46 -9.31
N ALA A 239 6.95 -7.61 -8.28
CA ALA A 239 5.80 -7.13 -7.51
C ALA A 239 4.78 -6.40 -8.39
N GLY A 240 5.23 -5.57 -9.33
CA GLY A 240 4.38 -4.87 -10.30
C GLY A 240 3.58 -5.83 -11.17
N HIS A 241 4.21 -6.86 -11.72
CA HIS A 241 3.53 -7.89 -12.51
C HIS A 241 2.48 -8.64 -11.70
N ILE A 242 2.81 -9.04 -10.46
CA ILE A 242 1.88 -9.73 -9.57
C ILE A 242 0.71 -8.82 -9.19
N HIS A 243 0.92 -7.52 -9.01
CA HIS A 243 -0.14 -6.55 -8.80
C HIS A 243 -1.09 -6.46 -9.99
N ALA A 244 -0.56 -6.38 -11.20
CA ALA A 244 -1.35 -6.35 -12.42
C ALA A 244 -2.19 -7.63 -12.54
N TYR A 245 -1.57 -8.80 -12.34
CA TYR A 245 -2.23 -10.09 -12.34
C TYR A 245 -3.36 -10.16 -11.29
N SER A 246 -3.09 -9.80 -10.03
CA SER A 246 -4.10 -9.79 -8.96
C SER A 246 -5.28 -8.85 -9.27
N SER A 247 -5.03 -7.77 -9.99
CA SER A 247 -6.10 -6.86 -10.43
C SER A 247 -6.99 -7.50 -11.49
N LEU A 248 -6.40 -8.24 -12.43
CA LEU A 248 -7.13 -9.00 -13.44
C LEU A 248 -7.95 -10.12 -12.80
N GLU A 249 -7.36 -10.88 -11.86
CA GLU A 249 -8.06 -11.91 -11.09
C GLU A 249 -9.32 -11.35 -10.41
N LYS A 250 -9.19 -10.22 -9.69
CA LYS A 250 -10.33 -9.57 -9.02
C LYS A 250 -11.43 -9.13 -10.00
N ARG A 251 -11.03 -8.60 -11.17
CA ARG A 251 -11.98 -8.20 -12.21
C ARG A 251 -12.72 -9.42 -12.78
N LEU A 252 -12.00 -10.52 -13.01
CA LEU A 252 -12.57 -11.77 -13.48
C LEU A 252 -13.51 -12.36 -12.43
N ALA A 253 -13.09 -12.45 -11.17
CA ALA A 253 -13.92 -12.93 -10.07
C ALA A 253 -15.22 -12.13 -9.92
N ARG A 254 -15.15 -10.78 -10.03
CA ARG A 254 -16.33 -9.93 -10.02
C ARG A 254 -17.28 -10.23 -11.18
N LYS A 255 -16.75 -10.42 -12.41
CA LYS A 255 -17.57 -10.79 -13.57
C LYS A 255 -18.27 -12.15 -13.39
N ILE A 256 -17.58 -13.10 -12.75
CA ILE A 256 -18.15 -14.41 -12.42
C ILE A 256 -19.25 -14.23 -11.36
N GLY A 257 -18.97 -13.47 -10.29
CA GLY A 257 -19.93 -13.19 -9.23
C GLY A 257 -21.23 -12.60 -9.75
N LEU A 258 -21.17 -11.61 -10.67
CA LEU A 258 -22.37 -11.04 -11.30
C LEU A 258 -23.27 -12.07 -12.03
N LYS A 259 -22.70 -13.22 -12.41
CA LYS A 259 -23.45 -14.30 -13.09
C LYS A 259 -23.91 -15.39 -12.13
N LEU A 260 -23.27 -15.53 -10.98
CA LEU A 260 -23.51 -16.61 -10.03
C LEU A 260 -24.29 -16.18 -8.80
N GLU A 261 -24.09 -14.96 -8.33
CA GLU A 261 -24.69 -14.49 -7.07
C GLU A 261 -26.17 -14.16 -7.26
N LYS A 262 -26.97 -14.68 -6.36
CA LYS A 262 -28.39 -14.36 -6.18
C LYS A 262 -28.54 -13.36 -5.01
N PRO A 263 -29.74 -12.79 -4.79
CA PRO A 263 -30.01 -11.99 -3.60
C PRO A 263 -29.59 -12.72 -2.33
N ARG A 264 -28.97 -12.00 -1.42
CA ARG A 264 -28.51 -12.55 -0.13
C ARG A 264 -29.69 -12.89 0.77
N VAL A 265 -29.45 -13.87 1.62
CA VAL A 265 -30.34 -14.21 2.73
C VAL A 265 -29.55 -13.96 4.02
N LEU A 266 -29.89 -12.91 4.75
CA LEU A 266 -29.13 -12.46 5.95
C LEU A 266 -27.63 -12.26 5.60
N ASP A 267 -26.75 -12.84 6.39
CA ASP A 267 -25.29 -12.78 6.21
C ASP A 267 -24.74 -13.87 5.26
N GLN A 268 -25.64 -14.59 4.56
CA GLN A 268 -25.28 -15.67 3.67
C GLN A 268 -25.20 -15.21 2.22
N VAL A 269 -24.19 -15.70 1.51
CA VAL A 269 -24.08 -15.56 0.06
C VAL A 269 -24.76 -16.73 -0.61
N VAL A 270 -25.67 -16.44 -1.54
CA VAL A 270 -26.42 -17.44 -2.29
C VAL A 270 -25.93 -17.45 -3.73
N LEU A 271 -25.56 -18.63 -4.25
CA LEU A 271 -25.13 -18.81 -5.63
C LEU A 271 -26.11 -19.69 -6.40
N ASP A 272 -26.25 -19.44 -7.70
CA ASP A 272 -26.98 -20.29 -8.61
C ASP A 272 -26.20 -21.58 -8.91
N ARG A 273 -26.66 -22.72 -8.40
CA ARG A 273 -25.97 -24.00 -8.56
C ARG A 273 -25.86 -24.44 -10.01
N LEU A 274 -26.93 -24.27 -10.78
CA LEU A 274 -26.94 -24.68 -12.19
C LEU A 274 -25.99 -23.81 -13.04
N ALA A 275 -25.86 -22.56 -12.70
CA ALA A 275 -24.92 -21.66 -13.37
C ALA A 275 -23.45 -22.00 -13.06
N LEU A 276 -23.14 -22.61 -11.90
CA LEU A 276 -21.77 -23.02 -11.56
C LEU A 276 -21.20 -24.01 -12.57
N SER A 277 -21.99 -24.96 -13.06
CA SER A 277 -21.54 -25.96 -14.03
C SER A 277 -21.04 -25.38 -15.35
N LYS A 278 -21.39 -24.14 -15.66
CA LYS A 278 -20.91 -23.40 -16.85
C LYS A 278 -19.50 -22.85 -16.71
N PHE A 279 -18.89 -22.96 -15.53
CA PHE A 279 -17.56 -22.44 -15.27
C PHE A 279 -16.58 -23.57 -14.95
N PRO A 280 -15.35 -23.54 -15.51
CA PRO A 280 -14.33 -24.51 -15.16
C PRO A 280 -13.85 -24.29 -13.70
N ASN A 281 -13.45 -25.37 -13.04
CA ASN A 281 -13.06 -25.38 -11.62
C ASN A 281 -12.04 -24.33 -11.22
N TRP A 282 -11.09 -24.00 -12.10
CA TRP A 282 -10.11 -22.97 -11.78
C TRP A 282 -10.73 -21.56 -11.67
N LYS A 283 -11.75 -21.24 -12.47
CA LYS A 283 -12.50 -19.99 -12.38
C LYS A 283 -13.34 -19.95 -11.10
N LEU A 284 -13.97 -21.07 -10.73
CA LEU A 284 -14.72 -21.18 -9.49
C LEU A 284 -13.81 -21.05 -8.27
N SER A 285 -12.65 -21.69 -8.27
CA SER A 285 -11.65 -21.55 -7.20
C SER A 285 -11.17 -20.11 -7.05
N LEU A 286 -10.91 -19.40 -8.16
CA LEU A 286 -10.55 -18.00 -8.16
C LEU A 286 -11.69 -17.11 -7.62
N PHE A 287 -12.91 -17.36 -8.05
CA PHE A 287 -14.10 -16.65 -7.57
C PHE A 287 -14.30 -16.85 -6.07
N LEU A 288 -14.27 -18.08 -5.58
CA LEU A 288 -14.41 -18.39 -4.15
C LEU A 288 -13.36 -17.67 -3.29
N ARG A 289 -12.10 -17.72 -3.67
CA ARG A 289 -11.04 -16.99 -2.95
C ARG A 289 -11.29 -15.48 -2.91
N SER A 290 -11.77 -14.91 -4.01
CA SER A 290 -12.13 -13.49 -4.07
C SER A 290 -13.37 -13.17 -3.24
N LEU A 291 -14.35 -14.08 -3.21
CA LEU A 291 -15.54 -14.00 -2.38
C LEU A 291 -15.18 -14.01 -0.90
N PHE A 292 -14.38 -14.97 -0.45
CA PHE A 292 -13.92 -15.06 0.94
C PHE A 292 -13.15 -13.81 1.37
N ALA A 293 -12.31 -13.25 0.47
CA ALA A 293 -11.61 -11.99 0.73
C ALA A 293 -12.58 -10.80 0.88
N ARG A 294 -13.65 -10.77 0.10
CA ARG A 294 -14.68 -9.72 0.13
C ARG A 294 -15.51 -9.78 1.41
N GLU A 295 -15.87 -10.99 1.83
CA GLU A 295 -16.67 -11.23 3.03
C GLU A 295 -15.82 -11.23 4.32
N LEU A 296 -14.51 -10.99 4.23
CA LEU A 296 -13.57 -11.05 5.34
C LEU A 296 -13.50 -12.42 6.05
N TRP A 297 -13.86 -13.49 5.34
CA TRP A 297 -13.74 -14.85 5.85
C TRP A 297 -12.28 -15.34 5.82
N PRO A 298 -11.89 -16.29 6.70
CA PRO A 298 -10.49 -16.71 6.85
C PRO A 298 -9.99 -17.49 5.62
N ILE A 299 -9.21 -16.83 4.78
CA ILE A 299 -8.61 -17.42 3.56
C ILE A 299 -7.38 -18.27 3.90
N ASP A 300 -6.56 -17.81 4.84
CA ASP A 300 -5.26 -18.40 5.15
C ASP A 300 -5.38 -19.78 5.80
N ALA A 301 -6.55 -20.09 6.35
CA ALA A 301 -6.86 -21.39 6.94
C ALA A 301 -7.22 -22.48 5.91
N ILE A 302 -7.37 -22.13 4.62
CA ILE A 302 -7.79 -23.04 3.56
C ILE A 302 -6.65 -23.27 2.57
N HIS A 303 -6.11 -24.49 2.53
CA HIS A 303 -5.03 -24.87 1.63
C HIS A 303 -5.45 -24.91 0.15
N HIS A 304 -4.50 -24.71 -0.74
CA HIS A 304 -4.75 -24.70 -2.19
C HIS A 304 -5.49 -25.95 -2.71
N LYS A 305 -5.16 -27.13 -2.19
CA LYS A 305 -5.85 -28.39 -2.56
C LYS A 305 -7.32 -28.38 -2.15
N GLN A 306 -7.65 -27.78 -1.01
CA GLN A 306 -9.03 -27.67 -0.52
C GLN A 306 -9.86 -26.74 -1.42
N TRP A 307 -9.32 -25.60 -1.87
CA TRP A 307 -9.99 -24.71 -2.82
C TRP A 307 -10.38 -25.42 -4.11
N LYS A 308 -9.49 -26.27 -4.65
CA LYS A 308 -9.79 -27.08 -5.85
C LYS A 308 -10.90 -28.09 -5.59
N LYS A 309 -10.86 -28.77 -4.43
CA LYS A 309 -11.88 -29.77 -4.04
C LYS A 309 -13.25 -29.13 -3.86
N ILE A 310 -13.31 -27.97 -3.19
CA ILE A 310 -14.56 -27.22 -3.01
C ILE A 310 -15.12 -26.77 -4.36
N ALA A 311 -14.30 -26.14 -5.20
CA ALA A 311 -14.71 -25.68 -6.52
C ALA A 311 -15.22 -26.82 -7.44
N HIS A 312 -14.68 -28.03 -7.28
CA HIS A 312 -15.11 -29.21 -8.04
C HIS A 312 -16.46 -29.73 -7.56
N ASN A 313 -16.67 -29.80 -6.25
CA ASN A 313 -17.81 -30.50 -5.66
C ASN A 313 -19.01 -29.60 -5.35
N MET A 314 -18.82 -28.27 -5.23
CA MET A 314 -19.89 -27.35 -4.83
C MET A 314 -21.08 -27.30 -5.80
N ALA A 315 -20.91 -27.77 -7.04
CA ALA A 315 -21.97 -27.86 -8.03
C ALA A 315 -22.79 -29.16 -7.89
N ALA A 316 -22.34 -30.15 -7.10
CA ALA A 316 -23.07 -31.38 -6.83
C ALA A 316 -24.24 -31.10 -5.88
N ASP A 317 -25.35 -31.81 -6.07
CA ASP A 317 -26.49 -31.73 -5.14
C ASP A 317 -26.16 -32.40 -3.80
N GLY A 318 -26.61 -31.80 -2.70
CA GLY A 318 -26.33 -32.32 -1.35
C GLY A 318 -24.87 -32.17 -0.88
N PHE A 319 -24.02 -31.44 -1.59
CA PHE A 319 -22.65 -31.18 -1.13
C PHE A 319 -22.69 -30.29 0.10
N GLU A 320 -21.95 -30.69 1.14
CA GLU A 320 -21.78 -29.91 2.35
C GLU A 320 -20.33 -29.98 2.82
N VAL A 321 -19.82 -28.83 3.29
CA VAL A 321 -18.49 -28.75 3.91
C VAL A 321 -18.46 -27.64 4.95
N HIS A 322 -17.84 -27.95 6.10
CA HIS A 322 -17.51 -26.98 7.13
C HIS A 322 -16.04 -26.61 7.02
N LEU A 323 -15.77 -25.32 7.03
CA LEU A 323 -14.43 -24.74 6.87
C LEU A 323 -14.00 -24.03 8.14
N ALA A 324 -12.69 -23.78 8.26
CA ALA A 324 -12.14 -23.02 9.35
C ALA A 324 -12.81 -21.64 9.48
N GLY A 325 -12.99 -21.16 10.72
CA GLY A 325 -13.67 -19.90 11.00
C GLY A 325 -15.20 -19.98 10.98
N GLY A 326 -15.76 -21.21 11.09
CA GLY A 326 -17.21 -21.41 11.16
C GLY A 326 -17.95 -21.12 9.85
N ILE A 327 -17.27 -21.21 8.72
CA ILE A 327 -17.92 -21.02 7.42
C ILE A 327 -18.44 -22.35 6.89
N ARG A 328 -19.72 -22.39 6.58
CA ARG A 328 -20.40 -23.54 5.96
C ARG A 328 -20.67 -23.25 4.48
N ILE A 329 -20.46 -24.26 3.63
CA ILE A 329 -20.90 -24.28 2.25
C ILE A 329 -21.86 -25.45 2.09
N GLN A 330 -23.08 -25.18 1.68
CA GLN A 330 -24.10 -26.21 1.50
C GLN A 330 -24.79 -26.00 0.15
N SER A 331 -24.93 -27.09 -0.62
CA SER A 331 -25.68 -27.08 -1.89
C SER A 331 -27.02 -27.83 -1.76
N ASN A 332 -28.01 -27.33 -2.45
CA ASN A 332 -29.27 -27.99 -2.67
C ASN A 332 -29.56 -28.01 -4.17
N ARG A 333 -30.74 -28.52 -4.56
CA ARG A 333 -31.13 -28.68 -5.97
C ARG A 333 -30.89 -27.45 -6.85
N TYR A 334 -31.02 -26.22 -6.33
CA TYR A 334 -30.99 -24.98 -7.12
C TYR A 334 -29.89 -24.00 -6.70
N THR A 335 -29.47 -24.04 -5.45
CA THR A 335 -28.58 -23.03 -4.88
C THR A 335 -27.42 -23.64 -4.13
N VAL A 336 -26.35 -22.87 -4.01
CA VAL A 336 -25.26 -23.09 -3.04
C VAL A 336 -25.24 -21.91 -2.09
N VAL A 337 -25.30 -22.19 -0.81
CA VAL A 337 -25.32 -21.20 0.26
C VAL A 337 -24.00 -21.25 1.00
N LEU A 338 -23.37 -20.07 1.20
CA LEU A 338 -22.12 -19.90 1.92
C LEU A 338 -22.31 -18.84 3.01
N GLY A 339 -21.85 -19.13 4.21
CA GLY A 339 -21.92 -18.17 5.32
C GLY A 339 -21.47 -18.73 6.64
N PRO A 340 -21.47 -17.91 7.69
CA PRO A 340 -21.27 -18.37 9.07
C PRO A 340 -22.33 -19.39 9.45
N THR A 341 -21.91 -20.40 10.25
CA THR A 341 -22.82 -21.43 10.83
C THR A 341 -23.61 -20.86 11.98
#